data_13280505dfaacba600ba5e08b45e6a90
#
_entry.id   13280505dfaacba600ba5e08b45e6a90
#
_cell.length_a   1.000
_cell.length_b   1.000
_cell.length_c   1.000
_cell.angle_alpha   90.00
_cell.angle_beta   90.00
_cell.angle_gamma   90.00
#
_symmetry.space_group_name_H-M   'P 1'
#
loop_
_entity.id
_entity.type
_entity.pdbx_description
1 polymer ?
#
loop_
_entity_poly.entity_id
_entity_poly.type
_entity_poly.pdbx_seq_one_letter_code
_entity_poly.pdbx_strand_id
1 'polypeptide(L)'
;EIGSGLVGSEMCIRDRYISWASRPYDLPQARIPAFPGAEGGGMYSFGGRGGKVITVTNLNDRGPGSFREACETGGARIIVFNVSGIIKLESPIIVRAPYVTIAGQTAPGDGVCIAGESFWVNTHDVVVRHMRFRRGETKVWHRDDSFGGNPIGNIMIDHCSCTWGLDENISFYRHMYDPSEGQYESKDLKLPTVNVTIQNTISAKALDTYNHAFGSTLGLSLIHISE
;
A
#
# COMPACT_ATOMS: atom_id res chain seq x y z
N GLU A 1 -21.82 4.92 -19.84
CA GLU A 1 -20.96 3.81 -20.30
C GLU A 1 -19.56 4.07 -19.80
N ILE A 2 -19.12 3.33 -18.79
CA ILE A 2 -17.72 3.30 -18.37
C ILE A 2 -17.04 2.48 -19.45
N GLY A 3 -16.19 3.13 -20.26
CA GLY A 3 -15.45 2.43 -21.28
C GLY A 3 -14.67 1.28 -20.65
N SER A 4 -15.17 0.06 -20.85
CA SER A 4 -14.54 -1.20 -20.46
C SER A 4 -13.18 -1.47 -21.15
N GLY A 5 -12.75 -0.54 -22.00
CA GLY A 5 -11.53 -0.67 -22.78
C GLY A 5 -10.23 -0.27 -22.11
N LEU A 6 -10.28 0.48 -20.99
CA LEU A 6 -9.07 0.99 -20.34
C LEU A 6 -8.55 0.12 -19.17
N VAL A 7 -9.34 -0.83 -18.72
CA VAL A 7 -8.97 -1.67 -17.56
C VAL A 7 -8.30 -2.98 -17.98
N GLY A 8 -8.43 -3.42 -19.21
CA GLY A 8 -8.14 -4.81 -19.56
C GLY A 8 -6.88 -5.10 -20.37
N SER A 9 -6.39 -4.21 -21.22
CA SER A 9 -5.37 -4.61 -22.18
C SER A 9 -4.00 -3.94 -22.06
N GLU A 10 -3.91 -2.79 -21.46
CA GLU A 10 -2.64 -2.07 -21.32
C GLU A 10 -2.01 -2.12 -19.92
N MET A 11 -2.79 -2.50 -18.90
CA MET A 11 -2.28 -2.61 -17.53
C MET A 11 -1.48 -3.89 -17.24
N CYS A 12 -1.52 -4.86 -18.12
CA CYS A 12 -0.82 -6.15 -17.92
C CYS A 12 0.66 -6.16 -18.25
N ILE A 13 1.25 -5.09 -18.77
CA ILE A 13 2.54 -5.25 -19.46
C ILE A 13 3.73 -4.59 -18.76
N ARG A 14 3.59 -3.70 -17.79
CA ARG A 14 4.80 -3.16 -17.15
C ARG A 14 4.51 -2.67 -15.72
N ASP A 15 5.37 -3.02 -14.79
CA ASP A 15 5.62 -2.34 -13.50
C ASP A 15 6.07 -0.88 -13.72
N ARG A 16 5.57 -0.23 -14.74
CA ARG A 16 5.96 1.11 -15.12
C ARG A 16 4.87 2.08 -14.77
N TYR A 17 5.27 3.16 -14.23
CA TYR A 17 4.57 4.41 -14.20
C TYR A 17 3.72 4.59 -15.47
N ILE A 18 2.43 4.68 -15.28
CA ILE A 18 1.55 5.13 -16.34
C ILE A 18 1.75 6.64 -16.40
N SER A 19 2.28 7.15 -17.52
CA SER A 19 2.73 8.54 -17.63
C SER A 19 1.67 9.60 -17.26
N TRP A 20 0.39 9.31 -17.51
CA TRP A 20 -0.73 10.17 -17.13
C TRP A 20 -1.10 10.11 -15.65
N ALA A 21 -0.76 9.03 -14.95
CA ALA A 21 -0.97 8.86 -13.51
C ALA A 21 0.30 9.15 -12.70
N SER A 22 1.38 9.58 -13.33
CA SER A 22 2.63 9.88 -12.64
C SER A 22 2.56 11.17 -11.84
N ARG A 23 1.64 12.06 -12.16
CA ARG A 23 1.37 13.27 -11.39
C ARG A 23 0.17 13.07 -10.47
N PRO A 24 0.30 13.36 -9.17
CA PRO A 24 -0.78 13.12 -8.22
C PRO A 24 -2.11 13.78 -8.57
N TYR A 25 -2.06 14.99 -9.13
CA TYR A 25 -3.26 15.75 -9.49
C TYR A 25 -3.99 15.23 -10.73
N ASP A 26 -3.35 14.38 -11.51
CA ASP A 26 -3.94 13.79 -12.72
C ASP A 26 -4.66 12.47 -12.42
N LEU A 27 -4.61 11.98 -11.17
CA LEU A 27 -5.26 10.73 -10.79
C LEU A 27 -6.78 10.84 -10.86
N PRO A 28 -7.44 10.02 -11.68
CA PRO A 28 -8.89 9.93 -11.67
C PRO A 28 -9.38 9.32 -10.34
N GLN A 29 -10.56 9.73 -9.92
CA GLN A 29 -11.22 9.17 -8.76
C GLN A 29 -12.44 8.34 -9.18
N ALA A 30 -12.75 7.32 -8.40
CA ALA A 30 -13.96 6.53 -8.60
C ALA A 30 -15.21 7.38 -8.31
N ARG A 31 -16.35 6.99 -8.91
CA ARG A 31 -17.63 7.66 -8.67
C ARG A 31 -18.34 7.20 -7.40
N ILE A 32 -17.91 6.08 -6.85
CA ILE A 32 -18.48 5.49 -5.63
C ILE A 32 -17.34 5.24 -4.63
N PRO A 33 -17.61 5.31 -3.33
CA PRO A 33 -16.60 5.00 -2.31
C PRO A 33 -15.98 3.62 -2.47
N ALA A 34 -14.76 3.46 -2.00
CA ALA A 34 -14.00 2.20 -2.05
C ALA A 34 -14.76 1.04 -1.38
N PHE A 35 -15.47 1.36 -0.31
CA PHE A 35 -16.39 0.47 0.41
C PHE A 35 -17.38 1.32 1.23
N PRO A 36 -18.50 0.76 1.70
CA PRO A 36 -19.41 1.46 2.61
C PRO A 36 -18.70 1.87 3.90
N GLY A 37 -18.71 3.17 4.22
CA GLY A 37 -18.00 3.74 5.38
C GLY A 37 -16.57 4.19 5.08
N ALA A 38 -16.14 4.21 3.82
CA ALA A 38 -14.91 4.90 3.44
C ALA A 38 -15.11 6.41 3.49
N GLU A 39 -14.18 7.12 4.13
CA GLU A 39 -14.23 8.57 4.35
C GLU A 39 -12.92 9.25 3.89
N GLY A 40 -12.92 10.59 3.88
CA GLY A 40 -11.74 11.40 3.60
C GLY A 40 -11.26 11.36 2.16
N GLY A 41 -10.05 11.87 1.92
CA GLY A 41 -9.48 12.04 0.58
C GLY A 41 -9.31 10.75 -0.21
N GLY A 42 -8.99 9.64 0.46
CA GLY A 42 -8.81 8.32 -0.16
C GLY A 42 -10.10 7.56 -0.44
N MET A 43 -11.27 8.08 -0.04
CA MET A 43 -12.54 7.35 -0.13
C MET A 43 -12.90 6.92 -1.55
N TYR A 44 -12.45 7.64 -2.55
CA TYR A 44 -12.74 7.36 -3.96
C TYR A 44 -11.64 6.60 -4.69
N SER A 45 -10.76 5.93 -3.95
CA SER A 45 -9.82 4.97 -4.54
C SER A 45 -10.56 3.87 -5.30
N PHE A 46 -10.09 3.54 -6.49
CA PHE A 46 -10.64 2.40 -7.24
C PHE A 46 -10.33 1.07 -6.55
N GLY A 47 -9.17 0.98 -5.88
CA GLY A 47 -8.68 -0.32 -5.44
C GLY A 47 -8.64 -1.33 -6.58
N GLY A 48 -8.84 -2.58 -6.26
CA GLY A 48 -8.85 -3.68 -7.24
C GLY A 48 -10.19 -3.96 -7.91
N ARG A 49 -11.15 -3.03 -7.87
CA ARG A 49 -12.49 -3.26 -8.42
C ARG A 49 -12.47 -3.63 -9.90
N GLY A 50 -13.24 -4.67 -10.25
CA GLY A 50 -13.30 -5.21 -11.62
C GLY A 50 -12.10 -6.06 -12.02
N GLY A 51 -11.11 -6.19 -11.15
CA GLY A 51 -9.92 -6.98 -11.40
C GLY A 51 -10.05 -8.46 -11.00
N LYS A 52 -8.95 -9.18 -11.12
CA LYS A 52 -8.86 -10.58 -10.73
C LYS A 52 -8.93 -10.74 -9.21
N VAL A 53 -9.56 -11.82 -8.75
CA VAL A 53 -9.43 -12.24 -7.36
C VAL A 53 -8.24 -13.18 -7.25
N ILE A 54 -7.28 -12.83 -6.39
CA ILE A 54 -6.08 -13.63 -6.11
C ILE A 54 -6.18 -14.12 -4.68
N THR A 55 -6.16 -15.43 -4.49
CA THR A 55 -6.26 -16.02 -3.16
C THR A 55 -4.89 -16.37 -2.61
N VAL A 56 -4.57 -15.83 -1.45
CA VAL A 56 -3.39 -16.23 -0.66
C VAL A 56 -3.72 -17.55 0.04
N THR A 57 -2.95 -18.60 -0.26
CA THR A 57 -3.23 -19.97 0.15
C THR A 57 -2.20 -20.55 1.12
N ASN A 58 -1.12 -19.81 1.41
CA ASN A 58 -0.08 -20.22 2.34
C ASN A 58 0.56 -19.02 3.04
N LEU A 59 1.38 -19.28 4.05
CA LEU A 59 2.08 -18.27 4.86
C LEU A 59 3.55 -18.09 4.45
N ASN A 60 3.96 -18.65 3.33
CA ASN A 60 5.32 -18.51 2.83
C ASN A 60 5.59 -17.06 2.37
N ASP A 61 6.83 -16.60 2.50
CA ASP A 61 7.23 -15.29 1.97
C ASP A 61 7.13 -15.25 0.44
N ARG A 62 7.52 -16.35 -0.23
CA ARG A 62 7.64 -16.39 -1.70
C ARG A 62 6.99 -17.63 -2.29
N GLY A 63 6.81 -17.61 -3.59
CA GLY A 63 6.31 -18.70 -4.40
C GLY A 63 4.80 -18.68 -4.62
N PRO A 64 4.28 -19.68 -5.34
CA PRO A 64 2.88 -19.72 -5.72
C PRO A 64 1.93 -19.68 -4.52
N GLY A 65 0.92 -18.81 -4.60
CA GLY A 65 -0.08 -18.62 -3.57
C GLY A 65 0.38 -17.81 -2.36
N SER A 66 1.58 -17.22 -2.39
CA SER A 66 2.06 -16.34 -1.33
C SER A 66 1.43 -14.94 -1.42
N PHE A 67 1.43 -14.21 -0.30
CA PHE A 67 0.98 -12.81 -0.27
C PHE A 67 1.87 -11.91 -1.13
N ARG A 68 3.18 -12.15 -1.14
CA ARG A 68 4.13 -11.42 -2.00
C ARG A 68 3.78 -11.55 -3.47
N GLU A 69 3.57 -12.76 -3.96
CA GLU A 69 3.19 -12.99 -5.35
C GLU A 69 1.93 -12.19 -5.73
N ALA A 70 0.91 -12.23 -4.86
CA ALA A 70 -0.32 -11.48 -5.08
C ALA A 70 -0.10 -9.95 -5.10
N CYS A 71 0.78 -9.43 -4.24
CA CYS A 71 1.12 -8.01 -4.18
C CYS A 71 1.94 -7.53 -5.38
N GLU A 72 2.89 -8.35 -5.83
CA GLU A 72 3.81 -8.03 -6.92
C GLU A 72 3.22 -8.32 -8.31
N THR A 73 2.08 -9.01 -8.38
CA THR A 73 1.33 -9.22 -9.63
C THR A 73 0.79 -7.90 -10.16
N GLY A 74 0.89 -7.70 -11.48
CA GLY A 74 0.34 -6.52 -12.16
C GLY A 74 -1.16 -6.61 -12.45
N GLY A 75 -1.75 -5.48 -12.82
CA GLY A 75 -3.17 -5.34 -13.18
C GLY A 75 -4.10 -5.20 -11.98
N ALA A 76 -5.36 -4.85 -12.25
CA ALA A 76 -6.38 -4.69 -11.24
C ALA A 76 -6.66 -6.02 -10.52
N ARG A 77 -6.61 -6.01 -9.17
CA ARG A 77 -6.72 -7.25 -8.38
C ARG A 77 -7.26 -7.04 -6.98
N ILE A 78 -8.00 -8.02 -6.52
CA ILE A 78 -8.47 -8.11 -5.13
C ILE A 78 -7.76 -9.31 -4.49
N ILE A 79 -6.97 -9.05 -3.47
CA ILE A 79 -6.23 -10.07 -2.73
C ILE A 79 -7.08 -10.50 -1.54
N VAL A 80 -7.42 -11.77 -1.51
CA VAL A 80 -8.18 -12.42 -0.43
C VAL A 80 -7.36 -13.52 0.21
N PHE A 81 -7.70 -13.91 1.43
CA PHE A 81 -6.93 -14.89 2.20
C PHE A 81 -7.76 -16.11 2.54
N ASN A 82 -7.21 -17.28 2.25
CA ASN A 82 -7.76 -18.58 2.69
C ASN A 82 -6.92 -19.21 3.83
N VAL A 83 -6.03 -18.40 4.40
CA VAL A 83 -5.14 -18.77 5.51
C VAL A 83 -5.16 -17.68 6.58
N SER A 84 -4.82 -18.05 7.80
CA SER A 84 -4.57 -17.12 8.91
C SER A 84 -3.22 -17.42 9.55
N GLY A 85 -2.59 -16.40 10.13
CA GLY A 85 -1.32 -16.56 10.81
C GLY A 85 -0.31 -15.45 10.48
N ILE A 86 0.96 -15.75 10.71
CA ILE A 86 2.05 -14.80 10.52
C ILE A 86 2.82 -15.15 9.24
N ILE A 87 2.85 -14.24 8.30
CA ILE A 87 3.73 -14.28 7.13
C ILE A 87 5.02 -13.55 7.50
N LYS A 88 6.12 -14.30 7.60
CA LYS A 88 7.45 -13.75 7.89
C LYS A 88 8.16 -13.41 6.59
N LEU A 89 8.34 -12.14 6.35
CA LEU A 89 9.03 -11.64 5.18
C LEU A 89 10.56 -11.75 5.35
N GLU A 90 11.25 -12.11 4.29
CA GLU A 90 12.72 -12.12 4.17
C GLU A 90 13.29 -10.87 3.52
N SER A 91 12.45 -10.11 2.85
CA SER A 91 12.73 -8.79 2.28
C SER A 91 11.44 -7.98 2.21
N PRO A 92 11.52 -6.64 2.10
CA PRO A 92 10.34 -5.81 1.96
C PRO A 92 9.43 -6.25 0.81
N ILE A 93 8.12 -6.11 0.98
CA ILE A 93 7.17 -6.17 -0.13
C ILE A 93 6.95 -4.74 -0.61
N ILE A 94 7.09 -4.51 -1.92
CA ILE A 94 6.84 -3.20 -2.52
C ILE A 94 5.75 -3.34 -3.58
N VAL A 95 4.58 -2.80 -3.29
CA VAL A 95 3.46 -2.74 -4.24
C VAL A 95 3.73 -1.64 -5.25
N ARG A 96 4.05 -2.01 -6.49
CA ARG A 96 4.35 -1.07 -7.59
C ARG A 96 3.23 -0.96 -8.61
N ALA A 97 2.43 -2.00 -8.77
CA ALA A 97 1.31 -2.00 -9.71
C ALA A 97 0.05 -1.44 -9.05
N PRO A 98 -0.65 -0.48 -9.69
CA PRO A 98 -1.86 0.13 -9.14
C PRO A 98 -3.07 -0.79 -9.15
N TYR A 99 -4.19 -0.27 -8.67
CA TYR A 99 -5.51 -0.91 -8.66
C TYR A 99 -5.53 -2.22 -7.87
N VAL A 100 -5.16 -2.13 -6.59
CA VAL A 100 -5.17 -3.29 -5.69
C VAL A 100 -6.04 -3.06 -4.46
N THR A 101 -6.81 -4.08 -4.10
CA THR A 101 -7.47 -4.18 -2.81
C THR A 101 -6.92 -5.36 -2.04
N ILE A 102 -6.40 -5.12 -0.85
CA ILE A 102 -5.97 -6.15 0.09
C ILE A 102 -7.07 -6.31 1.14
N ALA A 103 -7.80 -7.41 1.06
CA ALA A 103 -8.99 -7.66 1.85
C ALA A 103 -8.69 -8.61 3.02
N GLY A 104 -7.97 -8.13 4.03
CA GLY A 104 -7.58 -8.92 5.20
C GLY A 104 -8.74 -9.51 6.00
N GLN A 105 -9.93 -8.89 5.93
CA GLN A 105 -11.15 -9.39 6.56
C GLN A 105 -11.64 -10.75 6.00
N THR A 106 -11.11 -11.20 4.88
CA THR A 106 -11.45 -12.51 4.31
C THR A 106 -10.67 -13.66 4.94
N ALA A 107 -9.61 -13.34 5.68
CA ALA A 107 -8.81 -14.36 6.36
C ALA A 107 -9.62 -15.05 7.47
N PRO A 108 -9.52 -16.38 7.59
CA PRO A 108 -10.15 -17.11 8.70
C PRO A 108 -9.53 -16.78 10.05
N GLY A 109 -10.21 -17.18 11.13
CA GLY A 109 -9.69 -17.09 12.51
C GLY A 109 -9.25 -15.67 12.88
N ASP A 110 -8.03 -15.56 13.41
CA ASP A 110 -7.48 -14.29 13.89
C ASP A 110 -6.90 -13.40 12.78
N GLY A 111 -7.06 -13.77 11.50
CA GLY A 111 -6.57 -12.98 10.37
C GLY A 111 -5.08 -13.13 10.10
N VAL A 112 -4.53 -12.23 9.28
CA VAL A 112 -3.14 -12.28 8.81
C VAL A 112 -2.30 -11.18 9.42
N CYS A 113 -1.06 -11.51 9.77
CA CYS A 113 -0.04 -10.60 10.23
C CYS A 113 1.19 -10.67 9.31
N ILE A 114 1.63 -9.54 8.81
CA ILE A 114 2.87 -9.41 8.04
C ILE A 114 3.97 -8.99 9.00
N ALA A 115 5.07 -9.74 9.07
CA ALA A 115 6.14 -9.50 10.03
C ALA A 115 7.53 -9.67 9.41
N GLY A 116 8.53 -9.07 10.03
CA GLY A 116 9.94 -9.29 9.72
C GLY A 116 10.56 -8.28 8.77
N GLU A 117 9.77 -7.69 7.88
CA GLU A 117 10.21 -6.66 6.94
C GLU A 117 9.07 -5.68 6.64
N SER A 118 9.42 -4.55 6.03
CA SER A 118 8.48 -3.48 5.67
C SER A 118 7.50 -3.89 4.58
N PHE A 119 6.32 -3.29 4.63
CA PHE A 119 5.35 -3.34 3.53
C PHE A 119 5.20 -1.94 2.92
N TRP A 120 5.53 -1.80 1.65
CA TRP A 120 5.59 -0.52 0.97
C TRP A 120 4.61 -0.42 -0.18
N VAL A 121 4.04 0.78 -0.35
CA VAL A 121 3.15 1.15 -1.45
C VAL A 121 3.79 2.29 -2.23
N ASN A 122 4.21 1.99 -3.46
CA ASN A 122 4.83 2.95 -4.37
C ASN A 122 4.02 3.09 -5.66
N THR A 123 2.71 3.29 -5.52
CA THR A 123 1.77 3.36 -6.63
C THR A 123 0.51 4.15 -6.23
N HIS A 124 -0.58 3.99 -6.96
CA HIS A 124 -1.86 4.63 -6.68
C HIS A 124 -3.02 3.63 -6.64
N ASP A 125 -4.18 4.09 -6.18
CA ASP A 125 -5.41 3.29 -6.12
C ASP A 125 -5.26 1.98 -5.36
N VAL A 126 -4.83 2.13 -4.10
CA VAL A 126 -4.62 1.02 -3.16
C VAL A 126 -5.59 1.10 -2.01
N VAL A 127 -6.27 0.00 -1.74
CA VAL A 127 -7.14 -0.19 -0.58
C VAL A 127 -6.61 -1.32 0.27
N VAL A 128 -6.31 -1.06 1.55
CA VAL A 128 -5.82 -2.06 2.49
C VAL A 128 -6.74 -2.11 3.70
N ARG A 129 -7.29 -3.27 4.00
CA ARG A 129 -8.24 -3.44 5.10
C ARG A 129 -7.92 -4.64 5.99
N HIS A 130 -8.11 -4.46 7.30
CA HIS A 130 -8.02 -5.51 8.32
C HIS A 130 -6.69 -6.28 8.31
N MET A 131 -5.58 -5.58 8.07
CA MET A 131 -4.23 -6.15 8.08
C MET A 131 -3.46 -5.74 9.32
N ARG A 132 -2.51 -6.57 9.71
CA ARG A 132 -1.56 -6.29 10.80
C ARG A 132 -0.15 -6.26 10.23
N PHE A 133 0.58 -5.18 10.47
CA PHE A 133 1.97 -5.00 10.05
C PHE A 133 2.86 -4.89 11.27
N ARG A 134 3.90 -5.70 11.33
CA ARG A 134 4.82 -5.87 12.47
C ARG A 134 6.25 -5.98 11.96
N ARG A 135 6.87 -4.84 11.65
CA ARG A 135 8.24 -4.83 11.11
C ARG A 135 9.19 -5.64 12.01
N GLY A 136 9.29 -5.29 13.27
CA GLY A 136 10.13 -5.97 14.25
C GLY A 136 11.62 -5.79 14.00
N GLU A 137 12.46 -6.33 14.89
CA GLU A 137 13.92 -6.18 14.83
C GLU A 137 14.63 -7.28 14.02
N THR A 138 13.94 -8.01 13.19
CA THR A 138 14.60 -8.96 12.29
C THR A 138 15.34 -8.21 11.18
N LYS A 139 16.62 -8.49 10.98
CA LYS A 139 17.45 -7.85 9.93
C LYS A 139 17.51 -6.32 10.03
N VAL A 140 18.00 -5.82 11.14
CA VAL A 140 18.19 -4.38 11.42
C VAL A 140 19.38 -3.79 10.63
N TRP A 141 19.38 -3.90 9.31
CA TRP A 141 20.40 -3.33 8.47
C TRP A 141 20.13 -1.87 8.11
N HIS A 142 18.89 -1.47 8.14
CA HIS A 142 18.44 -0.13 7.81
C HIS A 142 17.16 0.20 8.59
N ARG A 143 17.00 1.46 8.82
CA ARG A 143 15.85 2.04 9.45
C ARG A 143 14.71 2.11 8.43
N ASP A 144 13.60 1.49 8.72
CA ASP A 144 12.42 1.49 7.86
C ASP A 144 11.10 1.32 8.64
N ASP A 145 10.02 1.61 7.96
CA ASP A 145 8.68 1.64 8.52
C ASP A 145 8.05 0.26 8.61
N SER A 146 7.02 0.12 9.44
CA SER A 146 6.21 -1.08 9.42
C SER A 146 5.31 -1.15 8.18
N PHE A 147 4.68 -0.01 7.83
CA PHE A 147 3.86 0.15 6.65
C PHE A 147 4.05 1.57 6.09
N GLY A 148 4.45 1.69 4.85
CA GLY A 148 4.71 3.01 4.29
C GLY A 148 4.91 3.04 2.79
N GLY A 149 5.70 4.01 2.34
CA GLY A 149 6.13 4.16 0.97
C GLY A 149 6.01 5.56 0.43
N ASN A 150 6.20 5.67 -0.88
CA ASN A 150 6.12 6.93 -1.65
C ASN A 150 4.99 6.85 -2.68
N PRO A 151 3.73 6.71 -2.26
CA PRO A 151 2.61 6.54 -3.18
C PRO A 151 2.29 7.82 -3.95
N ILE A 152 1.66 7.67 -5.09
CA ILE A 152 1.17 8.78 -5.89
C ILE A 152 -0.09 9.37 -5.26
N GLY A 153 -1.08 8.54 -4.93
CA GLY A 153 -2.33 8.97 -4.33
C GLY A 153 -3.44 7.94 -4.41
N ASN A 154 -4.65 8.34 -4.01
CA ASN A 154 -5.83 7.47 -3.93
C ASN A 154 -5.58 6.24 -3.04
N ILE A 155 -5.12 6.48 -1.82
CA ILE A 155 -4.77 5.45 -0.84
C ILE A 155 -5.82 5.40 0.27
N MET A 156 -6.36 4.22 0.52
CA MET A 156 -7.36 3.98 1.56
C MET A 156 -6.92 2.86 2.50
N ILE A 157 -6.62 3.19 3.74
CA ILE A 157 -6.20 2.26 4.79
C ILE A 157 -7.30 2.23 5.85
N ASP A 158 -7.80 1.05 6.16
CA ASP A 158 -8.93 0.91 7.07
C ASP A 158 -8.82 -0.33 7.97
N HIS A 159 -9.11 -0.18 9.26
CA HIS A 159 -9.08 -1.24 10.27
C HIS A 159 -7.74 -2.02 10.29
N CYS A 160 -6.63 -1.33 10.12
CA CYS A 160 -5.30 -1.93 10.20
C CYS A 160 -4.64 -1.69 11.56
N SER A 161 -3.56 -2.39 11.82
CA SER A 161 -2.67 -2.05 12.94
C SER A 161 -1.21 -2.20 12.54
N CYS A 162 -0.43 -1.16 12.81
CA CYS A 162 0.98 -1.05 12.46
C CYS A 162 1.79 -0.82 13.72
N THR A 163 2.73 -1.70 13.99
CA THR A 163 3.60 -1.61 15.16
C THR A 163 5.00 -2.08 14.84
N TRP A 164 5.93 -1.77 15.74
CA TRP A 164 7.31 -2.24 15.68
C TRP A 164 8.07 -1.75 14.44
N GLY A 165 7.74 -0.58 13.92
CA GLY A 165 8.56 0.11 12.93
C GLY A 165 9.92 0.49 13.54
N LEU A 166 10.97 0.44 12.73
CA LEU A 166 12.32 0.86 13.12
C LEU A 166 12.57 2.34 12.82
N ASP A 167 11.69 2.96 12.07
CA ASP A 167 11.56 4.39 11.83
C ASP A 167 10.16 4.83 12.28
N GLU A 168 9.16 4.76 11.41
CA GLU A 168 7.78 4.97 11.76
C GLU A 168 6.96 3.66 11.72
N ASN A 169 5.83 3.66 12.39
CA ASN A 169 4.88 2.55 12.22
C ASN A 169 4.09 2.70 10.91
N ILE A 170 3.70 3.95 10.54
CA ILE A 170 3.04 4.26 9.28
C ILE A 170 3.67 5.52 8.70
N SER A 171 4.20 5.43 7.48
CA SER A 171 4.81 6.57 6.82
C SER A 171 4.44 6.62 5.34
N PHE A 172 3.68 7.65 4.95
CA PHE A 172 3.47 7.97 3.55
C PHE A 172 4.16 9.28 3.24
N TYR A 173 5.27 9.16 2.50
CA TYR A 173 6.14 10.28 2.19
C TYR A 173 5.76 10.92 0.85
N ARG A 174 6.71 11.55 0.20
CA ARG A 174 6.49 12.24 -1.07
C ARG A 174 6.54 11.28 -2.23
N HIS A 175 5.69 11.50 -3.22
CA HIS A 175 5.85 10.84 -4.49
C HIS A 175 7.13 11.34 -5.20
N MET A 176 7.97 10.42 -5.64
CA MET A 176 9.16 10.72 -6.42
C MET A 176 8.82 10.56 -7.90
N TYR A 177 8.86 11.67 -8.64
CA TYR A 177 8.51 11.69 -10.05
C TYR A 177 9.72 11.96 -10.92
N ASP A 178 10.02 11.05 -11.81
CA ASP A 178 10.98 11.25 -12.90
C ASP A 178 10.23 11.55 -14.20
N PRO A 179 10.35 12.78 -14.75
CA PRO A 179 9.69 13.14 -15.98
C PRO A 179 10.22 12.41 -17.22
N SER A 180 11.39 11.80 -17.14
CA SER A 180 12.01 11.11 -18.28
C SER A 180 11.52 9.67 -18.46
N GLU A 181 11.55 8.85 -17.41
CA GLU A 181 11.26 7.42 -17.54
C GLU A 181 10.53 6.77 -16.36
N GLY A 182 10.21 7.52 -15.33
CA GLY A 182 9.60 7.01 -14.10
C GLY A 182 10.57 6.19 -13.23
N GLN A 183 11.86 6.46 -13.32
CA GLN A 183 12.87 5.84 -12.47
C GLN A 183 13.21 6.74 -11.27
N TYR A 184 13.56 6.13 -10.16
CA TYR A 184 13.99 6.84 -8.96
C TYR A 184 15.46 7.23 -9.09
N GLU A 185 15.73 8.50 -9.34
CA GLU A 185 17.05 9.08 -9.32
C GLU A 185 17.13 10.22 -8.29
N SER A 186 18.33 10.63 -7.93
CA SER A 186 18.58 11.72 -6.97
C SER A 186 18.02 13.09 -7.41
N LYS A 187 17.75 13.25 -8.68
CA LYS A 187 17.17 14.45 -9.31
C LYS A 187 15.67 14.39 -9.49
N ASP A 188 15.02 13.32 -9.05
CA ASP A 188 13.57 13.17 -9.16
C ASP A 188 12.84 14.35 -8.53
N LEU A 189 11.79 14.80 -9.18
CA LEU A 189 10.94 15.83 -8.66
C LEU A 189 10.09 15.29 -7.51
N LYS A 190 10.16 15.92 -6.36
CA LYS A 190 9.36 15.56 -5.17
C LYS A 190 7.98 16.19 -5.28
N LEU A 191 6.97 15.38 -5.57
CA LEU A 191 5.57 15.77 -5.62
C LEU A 191 4.82 15.36 -4.35
N PRO A 192 3.74 16.05 -3.97
CA PRO A 192 2.92 15.61 -2.84
C PRO A 192 2.23 14.28 -3.16
N THR A 193 2.04 13.44 -2.16
CA THR A 193 1.06 12.36 -2.21
C THR A 193 -0.33 12.93 -1.92
N VAL A 194 -1.33 12.57 -2.70
CA VAL A 194 -2.69 13.13 -2.60
C VAL A 194 -3.73 12.05 -2.30
N ASN A 195 -4.89 12.46 -1.77
CA ASN A 195 -6.04 11.58 -1.57
C ASN A 195 -5.71 10.35 -0.72
N VAL A 196 -5.14 10.57 0.45
CA VAL A 196 -4.83 9.52 1.43
C VAL A 196 -5.82 9.57 2.58
N THR A 197 -6.34 8.41 2.95
CA THR A 197 -7.10 8.23 4.18
C THR A 197 -6.54 7.05 4.98
N ILE A 198 -6.30 7.28 6.25
CA ILE A 198 -6.00 6.25 7.25
C ILE A 198 -7.08 6.37 8.32
N GLN A 199 -7.99 5.41 8.37
CA GLN A 199 -9.10 5.41 9.31
C GLN A 199 -9.16 4.13 10.14
N ASN A 200 -9.71 4.18 11.34
CA ASN A 200 -9.90 3.02 12.22
C ASN A 200 -8.62 2.18 12.41
N THR A 201 -7.45 2.82 12.38
CA THR A 201 -6.14 2.17 12.32
C THR A 201 -5.32 2.50 13.56
N ILE A 202 -4.63 1.51 14.09
CA ILE A 202 -3.76 1.66 15.26
C ILE A 202 -2.32 1.79 14.80
N SER A 203 -1.65 2.87 15.22
CA SER A 203 -0.20 3.05 15.15
C SER A 203 0.34 3.11 16.58
N ALA A 204 1.15 2.12 16.97
CA ALA A 204 1.64 2.03 18.34
C ALA A 204 2.94 1.25 18.46
N LYS A 205 3.69 1.46 19.54
CA LYS A 205 4.86 0.68 19.92
C LYS A 205 5.93 0.61 18.80
N ALA A 206 6.32 1.75 18.24
CA ALA A 206 7.51 1.83 17.42
C ALA A 206 8.76 1.41 18.24
N LEU A 207 9.76 0.87 17.58
CA LEU A 207 10.98 0.37 18.23
C LEU A 207 12.08 1.43 18.15
N ASP A 208 12.70 1.69 19.28
CA ASP A 208 13.75 2.73 19.41
C ASP A 208 15.17 2.22 19.08
N THR A 209 15.28 1.23 18.23
CA THR A 209 16.57 0.62 17.81
C THR A 209 17.52 1.64 17.21
N TYR A 210 17.00 2.65 16.52
CA TYR A 210 17.78 3.70 15.86
C TYR A 210 17.56 5.10 16.43
N ASN A 211 17.02 5.20 17.65
CA ASN A 211 16.61 6.48 18.24
C ASN A 211 15.59 7.24 17.35
N HIS A 212 14.65 6.50 16.78
CA HIS A 212 13.68 7.02 15.80
C HIS A 212 12.32 6.30 15.88
N ALA A 213 11.79 6.17 17.10
CA ALA A 213 10.56 5.43 17.38
C ALA A 213 9.31 6.30 17.16
N PHE A 214 9.02 6.70 15.92
CA PHE A 214 7.88 7.55 15.62
C PHE A 214 6.61 6.75 15.33
N GLY A 215 5.47 7.34 15.66
CA GLY A 215 4.17 6.74 15.38
C GLY A 215 3.83 6.79 13.89
N SER A 216 3.85 7.98 13.30
CA SER A 216 3.48 8.17 11.90
C SER A 216 4.09 9.43 11.32
N THR A 217 4.49 9.37 10.06
CA THR A 217 4.86 10.52 9.22
C THR A 217 3.97 10.54 7.98
N LEU A 218 3.26 11.66 7.79
CA LEU A 218 2.39 11.85 6.64
C LEU A 218 2.86 13.08 5.87
N GLY A 219 3.56 12.85 4.79
CA GLY A 219 4.02 13.79 3.77
C GLY A 219 4.49 15.17 4.24
N LEU A 220 5.65 15.64 3.83
CA LEU A 220 6.15 16.97 4.19
C LEU A 220 5.53 18.14 3.39
N SER A 221 4.51 17.90 2.59
CA SER A 221 3.77 18.96 1.90
C SER A 221 2.30 18.60 1.79
N LEU A 222 1.46 19.40 2.40
CA LEU A 222 0.01 19.37 2.38
C LEU A 222 -0.63 18.28 3.24
N ILE A 223 -0.73 18.56 4.52
CA ILE A 223 -1.68 17.90 5.39
C ILE A 223 -2.90 18.81 5.52
N HIS A 224 -4.05 18.37 5.02
CA HIS A 224 -5.33 18.81 5.54
C HIS A 224 -5.71 17.81 6.64
N ILE A 225 -5.51 18.20 7.87
CA ILE A 225 -6.07 17.50 9.02
C ILE A 225 -7.42 18.17 9.26
N SER A 226 -8.51 17.46 8.95
CA SER A 226 -9.81 17.80 9.51
C SER A 226 -9.90 17.19 10.90
N GLU A 227 -10.09 18.04 11.91
CA GLU A 227 -10.49 17.64 13.26
C GLU A 227 -11.87 16.96 13.25
#